data_736d192bf20fe61d14e22b75dc874299
#
_entry.id   736d192bf20fe61d14e22b75dc874299
#
_cell.length_a   1.000
_cell.length_b   1.000
_cell.length_c   1.000
_cell.angle_alpha   90.00
_cell.angle_beta   90.00
_cell.angle_gamma   90.00
#
_symmetry.space_group_name_H-M   'P 1'
#
loop_
_entity.id
_entity.type
_entity.pdbx_description
1 polymer ?
#
loop_
_entity_poly.entity_id
_entity_poly.type
_entity_poly.pdbx_seq_one_letter_code
_entity_poly.pdbx_strand_id
1 'polypeptide(L)'
;WIEEIYSTYVVVRIWDWRRLVVPISYFIEKPFQNWTREGSSIIGDVTWEVDYTIPVGEVRARLIEAVKESKYWDGQVVNLQVVGCDKDTMTLRGLMSARNAPQTWELRCEIREKMLDWLQQEHLDKMPRLRGELVMAGGSVAVDGVGPGVDRRAPTAPRPAE
;
A
#
# COMPACT_ATOMS: atom_id res chain seq x y z
N TRP A 1 11.90 -19.72 9.97
CA TRP A 1 13.15 -20.49 9.94
C TRP A 1 12.87 -21.91 10.43
N ILE A 2 13.39 -22.93 9.73
CA ILE A 2 13.40 -24.30 10.23
C ILE A 2 14.47 -24.36 11.31
N GLU A 3 14.09 -24.68 12.57
CA GLU A 3 15.01 -24.84 13.69
C GLU A 3 15.46 -26.29 13.83
N GLU A 4 14.51 -27.23 13.76
CA GLU A 4 14.76 -28.64 13.97
C GLU A 4 13.93 -29.50 13.02
N ILE A 5 14.48 -30.62 12.60
CA ILE A 5 13.79 -31.61 11.76
C ILE A 5 13.88 -32.97 12.44
N TYR A 6 12.73 -33.52 12.77
CA TYR A 6 12.57 -34.88 13.33
C TYR A 6 11.96 -35.82 12.28
N SER A 7 11.95 -37.08 12.57
CA SER A 7 11.41 -38.11 11.65
C SER A 7 9.89 -37.97 11.41
N THR A 8 9.16 -37.32 12.33
CA THR A 8 7.69 -37.20 12.28
C THR A 8 7.19 -35.76 12.17
N TYR A 9 8.01 -34.79 12.56
CA TYR A 9 7.63 -33.37 12.53
C TYR A 9 8.84 -32.45 12.34
N VAL A 10 8.57 -31.22 11.95
CA VAL A 10 9.53 -30.12 11.78
C VAL A 10 9.13 -28.97 12.70
N VAL A 11 10.10 -28.36 13.38
CA VAL A 11 9.90 -27.17 14.21
C VAL A 11 10.30 -25.94 13.39
N VAL A 12 9.32 -25.07 13.16
CA VAL A 12 9.50 -23.83 12.38
C VAL A 12 9.36 -22.64 13.33
N ARG A 13 10.39 -21.81 13.43
CA ARG A 13 10.33 -20.53 14.14
C ARG A 13 9.69 -19.46 13.23
N ILE A 14 8.61 -18.87 13.70
CA ILE A 14 7.91 -17.76 13.05
C ILE A 14 8.64 -16.43 13.37
N TRP A 15 8.34 -15.37 12.66
CA TRP A 15 8.95 -14.04 12.82
C TRP A 15 8.75 -13.44 14.23
N ASP A 16 7.65 -13.79 14.91
CA ASP A 16 7.30 -13.36 16.29
C ASP A 16 7.88 -14.29 17.38
N TRP A 17 8.81 -15.16 16.98
CA TRP A 17 9.54 -16.12 17.81
C TRP A 17 8.72 -17.30 18.32
N ARG A 18 7.45 -17.40 17.96
CA ARG A 18 6.67 -18.61 18.23
C ARG A 18 7.18 -19.78 17.38
N ARG A 19 7.02 -20.96 17.92
CA ARG A 19 7.37 -22.20 17.24
C ARG A 19 6.12 -22.90 16.75
N LEU A 20 6.12 -23.21 15.47
CA LEU A 20 5.09 -24.01 14.83
C LEU A 20 5.65 -25.42 14.62
N VAL A 21 4.98 -26.42 15.21
CA VAL A 21 5.31 -27.83 15.01
C VAL A 21 4.43 -28.36 13.88
N VAL A 22 5.07 -28.75 12.77
CA VAL A 22 4.38 -29.18 11.56
C VAL A 22 4.70 -30.62 11.28
N PRO A 23 3.70 -31.52 11.13
CA PRO A 23 3.94 -32.91 10.73
C PRO A 23 4.71 -33.00 9.40
N ILE A 24 5.63 -33.95 9.28
CA ILE A 24 6.43 -34.07 8.04
C ILE A 24 5.57 -34.41 6.81
N SER A 25 4.44 -35.12 7.01
CA SER A 25 3.46 -35.40 5.96
C SER A 25 2.92 -34.13 5.29
N TYR A 26 2.81 -33.03 6.02
CA TYR A 26 2.38 -31.75 5.44
C TYR A 26 3.31 -31.27 4.31
N PHE A 27 4.61 -31.43 4.48
CA PHE A 27 5.60 -31.05 3.46
C PHE A 27 5.70 -32.04 2.30
N ILE A 28 5.26 -33.27 2.50
CA ILE A 28 5.28 -34.33 1.47
C ILE A 28 4.00 -34.27 0.63
N GLU A 29 2.85 -34.05 1.25
CA GLU A 29 1.54 -34.16 0.60
C GLU A 29 1.04 -32.84 0.02
N LYS A 30 1.52 -31.67 0.56
CA LYS A 30 1.01 -30.36 0.14
C LYS A 30 2.06 -29.59 -0.65
N PRO A 31 1.68 -28.95 -1.75
CA PRO A 31 2.58 -28.04 -2.45
C PRO A 31 2.90 -26.83 -1.56
N PHE A 32 4.14 -26.40 -1.51
CA PHE A 32 4.59 -25.20 -0.85
C PHE A 32 5.48 -24.37 -1.77
N GLN A 33 5.46 -23.05 -1.59
CA GLN A 33 6.34 -22.14 -2.35
C GLN A 33 7.73 -22.13 -1.73
N ASN A 34 8.73 -22.44 -2.53
CA ASN A 34 10.12 -22.28 -2.16
C ASN A 34 10.68 -20.98 -2.79
N TRP A 35 10.81 -19.94 -2.00
CA TRP A 35 11.25 -18.62 -2.46
C TRP A 35 12.76 -18.50 -2.69
N THR A 36 13.53 -19.48 -2.26
CA THR A 36 15.02 -19.39 -2.23
C THR A 36 15.73 -20.54 -2.95
N ARG A 37 15.00 -21.33 -3.77
CA ARG A 37 15.57 -22.53 -4.40
C ARG A 37 16.70 -22.22 -5.39
N GLU A 38 16.55 -21.16 -6.19
CA GLU A 38 17.52 -20.77 -7.23
C GLU A 38 18.10 -19.38 -7.04
N GLY A 39 17.65 -18.67 -6.01
CA GLY A 39 18.08 -17.32 -5.68
C GLY A 39 17.24 -16.78 -4.53
N SER A 40 17.74 -15.78 -3.85
CA SER A 40 17.03 -15.14 -2.73
C SER A 40 16.36 -13.83 -3.09
N SER A 41 16.59 -13.30 -4.31
CA SER A 41 15.99 -12.06 -4.76
C SER A 41 14.49 -12.21 -4.95
N ILE A 42 13.73 -11.28 -4.37
CA ILE A 42 12.27 -11.29 -4.37
C ILE A 42 11.77 -9.93 -4.82
N ILE A 43 10.72 -9.95 -5.64
CA ILE A 43 10.00 -8.74 -6.02
C ILE A 43 8.89 -8.50 -4.99
N GLY A 44 8.97 -7.37 -4.30
CA GLY A 44 7.90 -6.86 -3.46
C GLY A 44 7.09 -5.79 -4.19
N ASP A 45 5.89 -5.54 -3.69
CA ASP A 45 5.03 -4.49 -4.20
C ASP A 45 4.49 -3.60 -3.08
N VAL A 46 4.18 -2.37 -3.42
CA VAL A 46 3.45 -1.42 -2.57
C VAL A 46 2.36 -0.79 -3.42
N THR A 47 1.16 -0.64 -2.84
CA THR A 47 0.02 -0.03 -3.52
C THR A 47 -0.40 1.26 -2.84
N TRP A 48 -0.86 2.22 -3.63
CA TRP A 48 -1.44 3.49 -3.20
C TRP A 48 -2.72 3.76 -3.96
N GLU A 49 -3.75 4.20 -3.24
CA GLU A 49 -4.96 4.74 -3.82
C GLU A 49 -4.82 6.26 -3.92
N VAL A 50 -4.92 6.80 -5.13
CA VAL A 50 -4.73 8.23 -5.40
C VAL A 50 -5.85 8.77 -6.27
N ASP A 51 -6.03 10.09 -6.26
CA ASP A 51 -6.97 10.77 -7.13
C ASP A 51 -6.53 10.71 -8.60
N TYR A 52 -7.48 10.70 -9.52
CA TYR A 52 -7.22 10.69 -10.98
C TYR A 52 -6.43 11.90 -11.49
N THR A 53 -6.42 12.99 -10.74
CA THR A 53 -5.71 14.22 -11.13
C THR A 53 -4.21 14.18 -10.83
N ILE A 54 -3.72 13.12 -10.15
CA ILE A 54 -2.29 13.01 -9.87
C ILE A 54 -1.50 12.69 -11.15
N PRO A 55 -0.36 13.36 -11.41
CA PRO A 55 0.46 13.07 -12.57
C PRO A 55 1.28 11.78 -12.36
N VAL A 56 0.80 10.66 -12.89
CA VAL A 56 1.43 9.32 -12.75
C VAL A 56 2.91 9.32 -13.15
N GLY A 57 3.29 10.16 -14.11
CA GLY A 57 4.68 10.30 -14.55
C GLY A 57 5.60 10.81 -13.44
N GLU A 58 5.15 11.79 -12.67
CA GLU A 58 5.90 12.36 -11.53
C GLU A 58 6.01 11.34 -10.39
N VAL A 59 4.91 10.67 -10.07
CA VAL A 59 4.89 9.59 -9.06
C VAL A 59 5.88 8.49 -9.44
N ARG A 60 5.92 8.12 -10.74
CA ARG A 60 6.87 7.11 -11.24
C ARG A 60 8.32 7.57 -11.10
N ALA A 61 8.63 8.79 -11.47
CA ALA A 61 9.98 9.34 -11.36
C ALA A 61 10.42 9.36 -9.89
N ARG A 62 9.56 9.82 -9.00
CA ARG A 62 9.83 9.88 -7.55
C ARG A 62 10.03 8.51 -6.94
N LEU A 63 9.20 7.52 -7.31
CA LEU A 63 9.37 6.13 -6.86
C LEU A 63 10.74 5.58 -7.27
N ILE A 64 11.12 5.75 -8.54
CA ILE A 64 12.41 5.26 -9.06
C ILE A 64 13.58 5.89 -8.30
N GLU A 65 13.52 7.18 -8.02
CA GLU A 65 14.52 7.90 -7.24
C GLU A 65 14.59 7.35 -5.81
N ALA A 66 13.46 7.28 -5.11
CA ALA A 66 13.39 6.79 -3.73
C ALA A 66 13.91 5.34 -3.58
N VAL A 67 13.61 4.47 -4.56
CA VAL A 67 14.10 3.09 -4.56
C VAL A 67 15.60 3.03 -4.80
N LYS A 68 16.14 3.83 -5.72
CA LYS A 68 17.58 3.86 -6.01
C LYS A 68 18.43 4.36 -4.84
N GLU A 69 17.87 5.21 -3.99
CA GLU A 69 18.52 5.69 -2.77
C GLU A 69 18.55 4.65 -1.63
N SER A 70 17.69 3.65 -1.71
CA SER A 70 17.56 2.66 -0.63
C SER A 70 18.69 1.65 -0.64
N LYS A 71 19.29 1.41 0.53
CA LYS A 71 20.30 0.37 0.75
C LYS A 71 19.78 -1.06 0.58
N TYR A 72 18.47 -1.24 0.61
CA TYR A 72 17.83 -2.56 0.50
C TYR A 72 17.58 -2.99 -0.94
N TRP A 73 17.61 -2.05 -1.90
CA TRP A 73 17.41 -2.37 -3.30
C TRP A 73 18.60 -3.17 -3.87
N ASP A 74 18.31 -4.17 -4.67
CA ASP A 74 19.33 -5.03 -5.29
C ASP A 74 19.79 -4.57 -6.69
N GLY A 75 19.20 -3.48 -7.20
CA GLY A 75 19.56 -2.90 -8.49
C GLY A 75 18.85 -3.51 -9.70
N GLN A 76 17.91 -4.44 -9.50
CA GLN A 76 17.31 -5.19 -10.62
C GLN A 76 15.96 -4.59 -11.07
N VAL A 77 14.93 -4.69 -10.25
CA VAL A 77 13.58 -4.30 -10.63
C VAL A 77 13.13 -3.07 -9.87
N VAL A 78 12.67 -2.06 -10.62
CA VAL A 78 11.86 -0.94 -10.11
C VAL A 78 10.89 -0.50 -11.19
N ASN A 79 9.59 -0.44 -10.88
CA ASN A 79 8.57 0.04 -11.81
C ASN A 79 7.33 0.55 -11.08
N LEU A 80 6.58 1.45 -11.72
CA LEU A 80 5.25 1.89 -11.26
C LEU A 80 4.22 1.61 -12.34
N GLN A 81 3.12 1.00 -11.96
CA GLN A 81 2.01 0.66 -12.85
C GLN A 81 0.68 1.13 -12.25
N VAL A 82 -0.23 1.58 -13.08
CA VAL A 82 -1.64 1.70 -12.72
C VAL A 82 -2.25 0.32 -12.87
N VAL A 83 -2.78 -0.25 -11.81
CA VAL A 83 -3.29 -1.63 -11.78
C VAL A 83 -4.79 -1.71 -11.55
N GLY A 84 -5.40 -0.60 -11.20
CA GLY A 84 -6.85 -0.51 -11.00
C GLY A 84 -7.36 0.90 -11.17
N CYS A 85 -8.63 0.99 -11.54
CA CYS A 85 -9.37 2.25 -11.62
C CYS A 85 -10.75 1.99 -11.01
N ASP A 86 -11.08 2.70 -9.97
CA ASP A 86 -12.38 2.65 -9.32
C ASP A 86 -13.15 3.94 -9.59
N LYS A 87 -14.33 4.08 -9.02
CA LYS A 87 -15.21 5.24 -9.22
C LYS A 87 -14.53 6.57 -8.87
N ASP A 88 -13.77 6.62 -7.80
CA ASP A 88 -13.22 7.86 -7.25
C ASP A 88 -11.68 7.90 -7.24
N THR A 89 -11.02 6.75 -7.38
CA THR A 89 -9.56 6.61 -7.25
C THR A 89 -8.97 5.70 -8.32
N MET A 90 -7.67 5.83 -8.51
CA MET A 90 -6.87 4.85 -9.23
C MET A 90 -5.84 4.20 -8.29
N THR A 91 -5.61 2.91 -8.50
CA THR A 91 -4.63 2.12 -7.74
C THR A 91 -3.30 2.13 -8.48
N LEU A 92 -2.28 2.70 -7.85
CA LEU A 92 -0.90 2.63 -8.31
C LEU A 92 -0.18 1.49 -7.58
N ARG A 93 0.59 0.69 -8.32
CA ARG A 93 1.43 -0.36 -7.77
C ARG A 93 2.89 -0.12 -8.12
N GLY A 94 3.73 0.09 -7.10
CA GLY A 94 5.17 0.11 -7.21
C GLY A 94 5.73 -1.30 -7.03
N LEU A 95 6.53 -1.76 -7.99
CA LEU A 95 7.28 -3.02 -7.92
C LEU A 95 8.74 -2.72 -7.66
N MET A 96 9.37 -3.47 -6.75
CA MET A 96 10.78 -3.33 -6.43
C MET A 96 11.37 -4.65 -5.95
N SER A 97 12.62 -4.93 -6.33
CA SER A 97 13.31 -6.15 -5.93
C SER A 97 14.30 -5.90 -4.80
N ALA A 98 14.51 -6.93 -3.98
CA ALA A 98 15.54 -6.95 -2.96
C ALA A 98 16.17 -8.35 -2.86
N ARG A 99 17.35 -8.43 -2.24
CA ARG A 99 18.17 -9.66 -2.20
C ARG A 99 17.53 -10.82 -1.44
N ASN A 100 16.62 -10.54 -0.51
CA ASN A 100 15.95 -11.54 0.30
C ASN A 100 14.66 -11.02 0.92
N ALA A 101 13.85 -11.90 1.49
CA ALA A 101 12.54 -11.57 2.05
C ALA A 101 12.60 -10.51 3.18
N PRO A 102 13.51 -10.56 4.16
CA PRO A 102 13.63 -9.49 5.15
C PRO A 102 13.92 -8.13 4.53
N GLN A 103 14.87 -8.03 3.59
CA GLN A 103 15.19 -6.77 2.92
C GLN A 103 14.04 -6.28 2.03
N THR A 104 13.29 -7.20 1.41
CA THR A 104 12.08 -6.83 0.64
C THR A 104 11.03 -6.19 1.55
N TRP A 105 10.86 -6.70 2.77
CA TRP A 105 9.95 -6.13 3.75
C TRP A 105 10.38 -4.70 4.15
N GLU A 106 11.64 -4.53 4.53
CA GLU A 106 12.19 -3.23 4.91
C GLU A 106 12.10 -2.22 3.75
N LEU A 107 12.45 -2.64 2.53
CA LEU A 107 12.33 -1.81 1.35
C LEU A 107 10.88 -1.33 1.12
N ARG A 108 9.91 -2.24 1.25
CA ARG A 108 8.49 -1.89 1.10
C ARG A 108 8.03 -0.87 2.14
N CYS A 109 8.45 -1.01 3.39
CA CYS A 109 8.13 -0.06 4.45
C CYS A 109 8.76 1.30 4.19
N GLU A 110 10.07 1.34 3.92
CA GLU A 110 10.80 2.58 3.61
C GLU A 110 10.17 3.34 2.42
N ILE A 111 9.90 2.64 1.33
CA ILE A 111 9.32 3.25 0.13
C ILE A 111 7.89 3.71 0.37
N ARG A 112 7.09 2.97 1.15
CA ARG A 112 5.74 3.40 1.50
C ARG A 112 5.76 4.71 2.27
N GLU A 113 6.64 4.85 3.25
CA GLU A 113 6.79 6.06 4.05
C GLU A 113 7.30 7.24 3.21
N LYS A 114 8.41 7.06 2.47
CA LYS A 114 8.96 8.11 1.59
C LYS A 114 7.95 8.64 0.56
N MET A 115 7.20 7.73 -0.05
CA MET A 115 6.18 8.11 -1.03
C MET A 115 4.99 8.80 -0.40
N LEU A 116 4.57 8.36 0.81
CA LEU A 116 3.50 9.00 1.55
C LEU A 116 3.88 10.42 1.97
N ASP A 117 5.09 10.60 2.51
CA ASP A 117 5.62 11.91 2.89
C ASP A 117 5.67 12.86 1.70
N TRP A 118 6.16 12.38 0.55
CA TRP A 118 6.21 13.18 -0.67
C TRP A 118 4.80 13.54 -1.18
N LEU A 119 3.86 12.60 -1.18
CA LEU A 119 2.47 12.87 -1.56
C LEU A 119 1.82 13.91 -0.66
N GLN A 120 2.09 13.87 0.65
CA GLN A 120 1.57 14.85 1.61
C GLN A 120 2.18 16.24 1.43
N GLN A 121 3.45 16.33 1.03
CA GLN A 121 4.14 17.60 0.85
C GLN A 121 3.81 18.26 -0.49
N GLU A 122 3.84 17.50 -1.57
CA GLU A 122 3.76 18.04 -2.93
C GLU A 122 2.36 17.90 -3.55
N HIS A 123 1.57 16.92 -3.12
CA HIS A 123 0.32 16.53 -3.75
C HIS A 123 -0.83 16.31 -2.76
N LEU A 124 -0.86 17.08 -1.67
CA LEU A 124 -1.94 16.97 -0.67
C LEU A 124 -3.33 17.20 -1.31
N ASP A 125 -3.40 18.04 -2.32
CA ASP A 125 -4.60 18.32 -3.10
C ASP A 125 -5.02 17.17 -4.04
N LYS A 126 -4.15 16.17 -4.24
CA LYS A 126 -4.35 14.98 -5.08
C LYS A 126 -4.61 13.69 -4.30
N MET A 127 -4.77 13.79 -2.98
CA MET A 127 -5.19 12.66 -2.15
C MET A 127 -6.67 12.33 -2.46
N PRO A 128 -7.13 11.09 -2.20
CA PRO A 128 -8.49 10.67 -2.47
C PRO A 128 -9.52 11.62 -1.88
N ARG A 129 -10.49 12.07 -2.68
CA ARG A 129 -11.53 13.03 -2.29
C ARG A 129 -12.90 12.51 -2.64
N LEU A 130 -13.90 12.85 -1.81
CA LEU A 130 -15.29 12.71 -2.17
C LEU A 130 -15.69 13.87 -3.10
N ARG A 131 -16.14 13.54 -4.31
CA ARG A 131 -16.76 14.49 -5.23
C ARG A 131 -18.27 14.35 -5.15
N GLY A 132 -18.97 15.45 -4.84
CA GLY A 132 -20.43 15.50 -4.78
C GLY A 132 -20.95 16.75 -5.46
N GLU A 133 -22.10 16.63 -6.11
CA GLU A 133 -22.86 17.77 -6.62
C GLU A 133 -23.98 18.11 -5.62
N LEU A 134 -23.92 19.32 -5.07
CA LEU A 134 -24.98 19.84 -4.20
C LEU A 134 -25.99 20.56 -5.09
N VAL A 135 -27.15 19.94 -5.31
CA VAL A 135 -28.26 20.58 -6.00
C VAL A 135 -29.10 21.34 -4.98
N MET A 136 -28.98 22.67 -4.95
CA MET A 136 -29.86 23.53 -4.19
C MET A 136 -31.06 24.01 -5.06
N ALA A 137 -32.18 24.30 -4.45
CA ALA A 137 -33.33 24.87 -5.13
C ALA A 137 -32.96 26.28 -5.69
N GLY A 138 -32.48 26.32 -6.94
CA GLY A 138 -32.07 27.55 -7.63
C GLY A 138 -30.68 27.51 -8.29
N GLY A 139 -29.95 26.42 -8.22
CA GLY A 139 -28.66 26.23 -8.89
C GLY A 139 -27.83 25.09 -8.33
N SER A 140 -26.94 24.51 -9.14
CA SER A 140 -25.98 23.52 -8.71
C SER A 140 -24.64 24.20 -8.36
N VAL A 141 -24.07 23.84 -7.21
CA VAL A 141 -22.69 24.23 -6.83
C VAL A 141 -21.87 22.96 -6.73
N ALA A 142 -20.82 22.85 -7.55
CA ALA A 142 -19.84 21.79 -7.42
C ALA A 142 -19.01 22.00 -6.14
N VAL A 143 -18.99 21.02 -5.24
CA VAL A 143 -18.18 21.06 -4.01
C VAL A 143 -17.01 20.11 -4.17
N ASP A 144 -15.84 20.70 -4.45
CA ASP A 144 -14.57 20.00 -4.36
C ASP A 144 -14.09 19.99 -2.88
N GLY A 145 -14.02 18.79 -2.29
CA GLY A 145 -13.30 18.58 -1.06
C GLY A 145 -14.03 18.92 0.23
N VAL A 146 -14.81 17.99 0.76
CA VAL A 146 -15.15 17.96 2.18
C VAL A 146 -14.10 17.11 2.89
N GLY A 147 -13.09 17.77 3.47
CA GLY A 147 -12.17 17.13 4.39
C GLY A 147 -12.90 16.67 5.67
N PRO A 148 -12.36 15.69 6.44
CA PRO A 148 -12.95 15.26 7.71
C PRO A 148 -12.88 16.42 8.72
N GLY A 149 -14.00 17.07 9.02
CA GLY A 149 -14.04 18.12 10.03
C GLY A 149 -15.14 19.15 9.96
N VAL A 150 -16.18 18.97 9.19
CA VAL A 150 -17.34 19.89 9.25
C VAL A 150 -18.32 19.41 10.32
N ASP A 151 -18.36 20.16 11.42
CA ASP A 151 -19.32 20.04 12.53
C ASP A 151 -20.77 20.07 11.98
N ARG A 152 -21.47 18.93 12.08
CA ARG A 152 -22.87 18.77 11.68
C ARG A 152 -23.79 19.41 12.74
N ARG A 153 -23.71 20.71 12.93
CA ARG A 153 -24.80 21.42 13.63
C ARG A 153 -25.86 21.79 12.60
N ALA A 154 -26.95 21.04 12.63
CA ALA A 154 -28.15 21.40 11.92
C ALA A 154 -28.61 22.84 12.33
N PRO A 155 -29.03 23.67 11.37
CA PRO A 155 -29.61 24.95 11.72
C PRO A 155 -30.91 24.70 12.52
N THR A 156 -30.95 25.23 13.75
CA THR A 156 -32.13 25.24 14.59
C THR A 156 -33.24 26.03 13.86
N ALA A 157 -34.35 25.36 13.59
CA ALA A 157 -35.56 26.01 13.04
C ALA A 157 -36.02 27.15 13.96
N PRO A 158 -36.48 28.28 13.41
CA PRO A 158 -37.02 29.38 14.23
C PRO A 158 -38.33 28.92 14.90
N ARG A 159 -38.48 29.23 16.22
CA ARG A 159 -39.71 29.02 16.96
C ARG A 159 -40.81 29.90 16.37
N PRO A 160 -42.04 29.40 16.26
CA PRO A 160 -43.19 30.24 15.93
C PRO A 160 -43.44 31.25 17.05
N ALA A 161 -43.68 32.49 16.69
CA ALA A 161 -44.11 33.54 17.62
C ALA A 161 -45.57 33.28 18.07
N GLU A 162 -45.78 33.37 19.38
CA GLU A 162 -47.14 33.53 19.96
C GLU A 162 -47.71 34.90 19.69
#